data_05e15d55048f54cb9a3cf425b0886e2b
#
_entry.id   05e15d55048f54cb9a3cf425b0886e2b
#
_cell.length_a   1.000
_cell.length_b   1.000
_cell.length_c   1.000
_cell.angle_alpha   90.00
_cell.angle_beta   90.00
_cell.angle_gamma   90.00
#
_symmetry.space_group_name_H-M   'P 1'
#
loop_
_entity.id
_entity.type
_entity.pdbx_description
1 polymer ?
#
loop_
_entity_poly.entity_id
_entity_poly.type
_entity_poly.pdbx_seq_one_letter_code
_entity_poly.pdbx_strand_id
1 'polypeptide(L)'
;EFKETFKDPMIRVLLAISALMIVMFFLGYAEIFEPAGTLVAILIVATVTAKTGVASDTKYRDLKHSVKEEEIKVYRNGNICNTGINQIVTGDLVLLQAGDKIPADGILITGHLNVNNAALNGEAEECPKTAAASDTPFPDEITGDTFVDESSLFRGAIVFDGEGVMLVKKVGIKTMMGRMALEMQEEEPPSPLQVKLSILAGQISKIGYIGAILIALFYVIHFVSMAGGVEPYLNMGWEYILMDLIDAVTIAIVIIVCAVPEGLPLMISIVLMQNTSKMLDHNVLVRKAEGIETAGALNILFSDKTGTITKGELEVVEFFTADGLVIPFEELKKYPEVRNNLRIAIGQNSSSMYDERQRVSGGNATDQALMKFLGEDSYQELQNDESLHVVNAQKFNSANKFSQAQIGSRTYYKGAPERLLQKATHYLSVDGQIRPLDTIRLNEKIDQLASKAMRVLSFGYSDHPMEEDVIEDGLVLIGLTAIRDDVRPEARTAIREVQEAGIQVVMITGDRLETAAAIAADAGLVTSEEDICLTSSELNSMSDDRVKQILSRIRVIARALPTDKSRMVRICQELNLVVGMTGDGVNDSPALKRADVGFAMGSGT
;
A
#
# COMPACT_ATOMS: atom_id res chain seq x y z
N GLU A 1 17.17 25.95 -3.12
CA GLU A 1 15.88 26.34 -3.74
C GLU A 1 15.92 27.75 -4.36
N PHE A 2 16.24 28.84 -3.63
CA PHE A 2 16.32 30.18 -4.23
C PHE A 2 17.28 30.24 -5.43
N LYS A 3 18.45 29.54 -5.36
CA LYS A 3 19.36 29.41 -6.51
C LYS A 3 18.83 28.50 -7.62
N GLU A 4 17.97 27.56 -7.30
CA GLU A 4 17.35 26.66 -8.29
C GLU A 4 16.27 27.36 -9.11
N THR A 5 15.53 28.27 -8.50
CA THR A 5 14.57 29.12 -9.21
C THR A 5 15.22 29.87 -10.37
N PHE A 6 16.50 30.28 -10.24
CA PHE A 6 17.26 30.92 -11.34
C PHE A 6 17.76 29.93 -12.43
N LYS A 7 17.55 28.62 -12.26
CA LYS A 7 17.79 27.64 -13.34
C LYS A 7 16.62 27.53 -14.32
N ASP A 8 15.45 28.06 -13.94
CA ASP A 8 14.28 28.08 -14.80
C ASP A 8 14.58 28.82 -16.10
N PRO A 9 14.33 28.22 -17.27
CA PRO A 9 14.58 28.85 -18.58
C PRO A 9 13.88 30.19 -18.76
N MET A 10 12.66 30.34 -18.22
CA MET A 10 11.88 31.57 -18.30
C MET A 10 12.52 32.69 -17.49
N ILE A 11 12.93 32.41 -16.25
CA ILE A 11 13.60 33.40 -15.39
C ILE A 11 14.93 33.83 -16.00
N ARG A 12 15.66 32.93 -16.67
CA ARG A 12 16.89 33.28 -17.39
C ARG A 12 16.63 34.21 -18.57
N VAL A 13 15.55 33.98 -19.32
CA VAL A 13 15.15 34.86 -20.42
C VAL A 13 14.75 36.24 -19.88
N LEU A 14 13.94 36.30 -18.82
CA LEU A 14 13.55 37.56 -18.19
C LEU A 14 14.76 38.35 -17.63
N LEU A 15 15.74 37.64 -17.04
CA LEU A 15 16.99 38.27 -16.59
C LEU A 15 17.83 38.81 -17.75
N ALA A 16 17.91 38.07 -18.85
CA ALA A 16 18.62 38.53 -20.05
C ALA A 16 17.95 39.77 -20.65
N ILE A 17 16.62 39.80 -20.70
CA ILE A 17 15.81 40.95 -21.14
C ILE A 17 16.02 42.14 -20.21
N SER A 18 15.93 41.95 -18.87
CA SER A 18 16.19 42.99 -17.88
C SER A 18 17.61 43.59 -18.03
N ALA A 19 18.61 42.73 -18.23
CA ALA A 19 19.98 43.18 -18.44
C ALA A 19 20.12 44.03 -19.73
N LEU A 20 19.47 43.59 -20.81
CA LEU A 20 19.44 44.35 -22.06
C LEU A 20 18.73 45.69 -21.88
N MET A 21 17.56 45.72 -21.22
CA MET A 21 16.84 46.98 -20.94
C MET A 21 17.63 47.95 -20.04
N ILE A 22 18.41 47.43 -19.08
CA ILE A 22 19.32 48.27 -18.28
C ILE A 22 20.40 48.92 -19.16
N VAL A 23 20.99 48.16 -20.09
CA VAL A 23 21.96 48.71 -21.04
C VAL A 23 21.30 49.79 -21.92
N MET A 24 20.08 49.52 -22.40
CA MET A 24 19.28 50.47 -23.19
C MET A 24 18.97 51.76 -22.43
N PHE A 25 18.64 51.63 -21.11
CA PHE A 25 18.44 52.80 -20.24
C PHE A 25 19.71 53.68 -20.16
N PHE A 26 20.90 53.08 -19.94
CA PHE A 26 22.15 53.83 -19.90
C PHE A 26 22.54 54.48 -21.23
N LEU A 27 22.05 53.92 -22.34
CA LEU A 27 22.22 54.49 -23.67
C LEU A 27 21.16 55.56 -24.01
N GLY A 28 20.17 55.80 -23.12
CA GLY A 28 19.14 56.81 -23.29
C GLY A 28 17.93 56.38 -24.12
N TYR A 29 17.74 55.06 -24.37
CA TYR A 29 16.69 54.50 -25.24
C TYR A 29 15.54 53.84 -24.49
N ALA A 30 15.63 53.67 -23.19
CA ALA A 30 14.58 53.06 -22.36
C ALA A 30 14.34 53.89 -21.09
N GLU A 31 13.11 53.81 -20.54
CA GLU A 31 12.80 54.41 -19.25
C GLU A 31 13.19 53.48 -18.12
N ILE A 32 13.63 54.04 -16.97
CA ILE A 32 14.09 53.25 -15.81
C ILE A 32 12.99 52.36 -15.20
N PHE A 33 11.72 52.71 -15.42
CA PHE A 33 10.58 51.96 -14.84
C PHE A 33 10.41 50.58 -15.46
N GLU A 34 10.79 50.34 -16.71
CA GLU A 34 10.64 49.06 -17.41
C GLU A 34 11.60 47.97 -16.84
N PRO A 35 12.94 48.18 -16.79
CA PRO A 35 13.85 47.21 -16.22
C PRO A 35 13.64 47.06 -14.70
N ALA A 36 13.27 48.11 -13.97
CA ALA A 36 12.99 48.04 -12.54
C ALA A 36 11.75 47.21 -12.25
N GLY A 37 10.67 47.37 -13.02
CA GLY A 37 9.44 46.53 -12.88
C GLY A 37 9.71 45.06 -13.14
N THR A 38 10.48 44.73 -14.16
CA THR A 38 10.84 43.32 -14.48
C THR A 38 11.69 42.69 -13.37
N LEU A 39 12.66 43.41 -12.81
CA LEU A 39 13.48 42.92 -11.68
C LEU A 39 12.66 42.72 -10.42
N VAL A 40 11.73 43.61 -10.11
CA VAL A 40 10.81 43.47 -8.98
C VAL A 40 9.92 42.24 -9.15
N ALA A 41 9.37 42.00 -10.34
CA ALA A 41 8.55 40.82 -10.63
C ALA A 41 9.36 39.53 -10.47
N ILE A 42 10.59 39.46 -10.99
CA ILE A 42 11.49 38.30 -10.81
C ILE A 42 11.75 38.05 -9.32
N LEU A 43 12.01 39.09 -8.53
CA LEU A 43 12.29 38.99 -7.10
C LEU A 43 11.06 38.44 -6.32
N ILE A 44 9.85 38.92 -6.67
CA ILE A 44 8.60 38.43 -6.06
C ILE A 44 8.41 36.96 -6.37
N VAL A 45 8.52 36.53 -7.62
CA VAL A 45 8.38 35.15 -8.05
C VAL A 45 9.41 34.26 -7.33
N ALA A 46 10.68 34.65 -7.34
CA ALA A 46 11.75 33.88 -6.67
C ALA A 46 11.52 33.77 -5.16
N THR A 47 11.01 34.83 -4.51
CA THR A 47 10.75 34.82 -3.07
C THR A 47 9.56 33.94 -2.70
N VAL A 48 8.48 33.96 -3.50
CA VAL A 48 7.29 33.13 -3.29
C VAL A 48 7.66 31.65 -3.48
N THR A 49 8.34 31.31 -4.56
CA THR A 49 8.78 29.93 -4.86
C THR A 49 9.70 29.39 -3.77
N ALA A 50 10.69 30.20 -3.33
CA ALA A 50 11.61 29.79 -2.26
C ALA A 50 10.91 29.57 -0.91
N LYS A 51 9.94 30.43 -0.54
CA LYS A 51 9.20 30.29 0.72
C LYS A 51 8.30 29.06 0.74
N THR A 52 7.64 28.74 -0.37
CA THR A 52 6.78 27.55 -0.46
C THR A 52 7.57 26.27 -0.40
N GLY A 53 8.73 26.19 -1.02
CA GLY A 53 9.62 25.05 -0.96
C GLY A 53 10.21 24.78 0.43
N VAL A 54 10.75 25.82 1.10
CA VAL A 54 11.34 25.69 2.46
C VAL A 54 10.31 25.24 3.50
N ALA A 55 9.05 25.69 3.41
CA ALA A 55 8.00 25.29 4.35
C ALA A 55 7.67 23.79 4.25
N SER A 56 7.83 23.18 3.09
CA SER A 56 7.63 21.73 2.87
C SER A 56 8.79 20.90 3.45
N ASP A 57 10.04 21.31 3.22
CA ASP A 57 11.25 20.61 3.64
C ASP A 57 11.43 20.60 5.17
N THR A 58 11.07 21.69 5.84
CA THR A 58 11.22 21.81 7.30
C THR A 58 10.31 20.84 8.04
N LYS A 59 9.06 20.69 7.61
CA LYS A 59 8.11 19.72 8.18
C LYS A 59 8.57 18.26 8.01
N TYR A 60 9.22 17.95 6.90
CA TYR A 60 9.75 16.61 6.65
C TYR A 60 10.95 16.28 7.54
N ARG A 61 11.84 17.25 7.80
CA ARG A 61 13.01 17.08 8.69
C ARG A 61 12.63 16.92 10.16
N ASP A 62 11.65 17.66 10.65
CA ASP A 62 11.18 17.57 12.03
C ASP A 62 10.57 16.19 12.35
N LEU A 63 9.88 15.59 11.40
CA LEU A 63 9.36 14.21 11.51
C LEU A 63 10.48 13.16 11.54
N LYS A 64 11.58 13.37 10.82
CA LYS A 64 12.73 12.43 10.76
C LYS A 64 13.56 12.41 12.04
N HIS A 65 13.62 13.49 12.80
CA HIS A 65 14.40 13.61 14.03
C HIS A 65 13.69 13.09 15.30
N SER A 66 12.40 12.72 15.22
CA SER A 66 11.64 12.23 16.38
C SER A 66 11.68 10.71 16.58
N VAL A 67 12.34 9.95 15.72
CA VAL A 67 12.45 8.49 15.84
C VAL A 67 13.56 8.16 16.83
N LYS A 68 13.19 7.61 18.02
CA LYS A 68 14.15 7.03 18.97
C LYS A 68 14.91 5.88 18.28
N GLU A 69 16.23 5.85 18.39
CA GLU A 69 17.03 4.70 17.96
C GLU A 69 16.64 3.48 18.81
N GLU A 70 16.21 2.41 18.15
CA GLU A 70 15.93 1.13 18.80
C GLU A 70 17.24 0.45 19.19
N GLU A 71 17.35 0.05 20.46
CA GLU A 71 18.48 -0.73 20.96
C GLU A 71 18.24 -2.23 20.70
N ILE A 72 19.24 -2.89 20.14
CA ILE A 72 19.16 -4.30 19.72
C ILE A 72 20.19 -5.12 20.51
N LYS A 73 19.75 -6.27 21.02
CA LYS A 73 20.58 -7.19 21.78
C LYS A 73 21.37 -8.10 20.86
N VAL A 74 22.70 -8.00 20.87
CA VAL A 74 23.60 -8.84 20.07
C VAL A 74 24.59 -9.58 20.94
N TYR A 75 24.95 -10.80 20.54
CA TYR A 75 26.02 -11.58 21.15
C TYR A 75 27.34 -11.22 20.48
N ARG A 76 28.25 -10.60 21.21
CA ARG A 76 29.63 -10.31 20.77
C ARG A 76 30.61 -10.69 21.86
N ASN A 77 31.68 -11.39 21.51
CA ASN A 77 32.70 -11.86 22.44
C ASN A 77 32.16 -12.65 23.65
N GLY A 78 31.12 -13.43 23.46
CA GLY A 78 30.49 -14.25 24.49
C GLY A 78 29.54 -13.52 25.44
N ASN A 79 29.31 -12.21 25.26
CA ASN A 79 28.42 -11.40 26.08
C ASN A 79 27.28 -10.80 25.24
N ILE A 80 26.12 -10.56 25.86
CA ILE A 80 25.04 -9.77 25.29
C ILE A 80 25.38 -8.30 25.46
N CYS A 81 25.39 -7.53 24.36
CA CYS A 81 25.53 -6.08 24.34
C CYS A 81 24.40 -5.43 23.56
N ASN A 82 23.95 -4.28 24.03
CA ASN A 82 23.00 -3.45 23.30
C ASN A 82 23.75 -2.64 22.24
N THR A 83 23.23 -2.63 21.02
CA THR A 83 23.80 -1.86 19.90
C THR A 83 22.67 -1.20 19.10
N GLY A 84 22.94 -0.07 18.47
CA GLY A 84 21.99 0.57 17.57
C GLY A 84 21.84 -0.21 16.27
N ILE A 85 20.66 -0.13 15.64
CA ILE A 85 20.35 -0.80 14.36
C ILE A 85 21.40 -0.52 13.27
N ASN A 86 21.98 0.68 13.27
CA ASN A 86 23.00 1.12 12.30
C ASN A 86 24.38 0.49 12.53
N GLN A 87 24.59 -0.22 13.63
CA GLN A 87 25.87 -0.83 14.02
C GLN A 87 25.87 -2.36 13.86
N ILE A 88 24.76 -2.94 13.37
CA ILE A 88 24.64 -4.37 13.07
C ILE A 88 25.39 -4.68 11.77
N VAL A 89 26.17 -5.76 11.81
CA VAL A 89 26.96 -6.24 10.67
C VAL A 89 26.62 -7.69 10.32
N THR A 90 26.93 -8.08 9.11
CA THR A 90 26.80 -9.48 8.67
C THR A 90 27.65 -10.38 9.56
N GLY A 91 27.08 -11.47 10.06
CA GLY A 91 27.72 -12.40 11.00
C GLY A 91 27.40 -12.12 12.47
N ASP A 92 26.75 -11.00 12.83
CA ASP A 92 26.27 -10.79 14.18
C ASP A 92 25.19 -11.81 14.57
N LEU A 93 25.17 -12.17 15.85
CA LEU A 93 24.16 -13.01 16.47
C LEU A 93 23.19 -12.13 17.26
N VAL A 94 21.95 -12.02 16.79
CA VAL A 94 20.94 -11.17 17.41
C VAL A 94 19.99 -12.02 18.24
N LEU A 95 19.80 -11.65 19.51
CA LEU A 95 18.77 -12.24 20.37
C LEU A 95 17.43 -11.59 20.06
N LEU A 96 16.45 -12.40 19.71
CA LEU A 96 15.07 -12.00 19.41
C LEU A 96 14.11 -12.60 20.42
N GLN A 97 13.20 -11.79 20.92
CA GLN A 97 12.16 -12.15 21.88
C GLN A 97 10.80 -11.62 21.42
N ALA A 98 9.73 -12.14 22.01
CA ALA A 98 8.36 -11.67 21.69
C ALA A 98 8.24 -10.14 21.86
N GLY A 99 7.70 -9.49 20.85
CA GLY A 99 7.58 -8.03 20.74
C GLY A 99 8.74 -7.33 20.02
N ASP A 100 9.87 -8.02 19.79
CA ASP A 100 11.02 -7.42 19.09
C ASP A 100 10.75 -7.32 17.59
N LYS A 101 11.26 -6.23 17.00
CA LYS A 101 11.31 -6.05 15.55
C LYS A 101 12.63 -6.59 15.00
N ILE A 102 12.56 -7.41 13.97
CA ILE A 102 13.75 -8.02 13.35
C ILE A 102 14.59 -6.93 12.65
N PRO A 103 15.87 -6.76 13.02
CA PRO A 103 16.66 -5.60 12.60
C PRO A 103 17.38 -5.78 11.27
N ALA A 104 17.53 -7.03 10.78
CA ALA A 104 18.28 -7.37 9.56
C ALA A 104 17.71 -8.64 8.92
N ASP A 105 18.13 -8.98 7.69
CA ASP A 105 17.78 -10.25 7.09
C ASP A 105 18.78 -11.33 7.49
N GLY A 106 18.30 -12.53 7.85
CA GLY A 106 19.13 -13.62 8.31
C GLY A 106 18.40 -14.93 8.53
N ILE A 107 19.02 -15.85 9.24
CA ILE A 107 18.46 -17.17 9.55
C ILE A 107 18.36 -17.36 11.06
N LEU A 108 17.33 -18.04 11.51
CA LEU A 108 17.21 -18.50 12.91
C LEU A 108 18.13 -19.70 13.11
N ILE A 109 19.07 -19.61 14.07
CA ILE A 109 20.05 -20.69 14.34
C ILE A 109 19.78 -21.42 15.66
N THR A 110 19.05 -20.81 16.59
CA THR A 110 18.61 -21.45 17.85
C THR A 110 17.24 -20.93 18.25
N GLY A 111 16.46 -21.75 18.94
CA GLY A 111 15.14 -21.41 19.41
C GLY A 111 14.02 -21.62 18.38
N HIS A 112 12.86 -21.07 18.67
CA HIS A 112 11.70 -21.04 17.77
C HIS A 112 11.00 -19.70 17.91
N LEU A 113 10.46 -19.20 16.82
CA LEU A 113 9.76 -17.92 16.78
C LEU A 113 8.48 -18.05 15.95
N ASN A 114 7.44 -17.33 16.34
CA ASN A 114 6.33 -16.98 15.46
C ASN A 114 6.52 -15.54 15.02
N VAL A 115 6.62 -15.31 13.72
CA VAL A 115 6.84 -13.96 13.15
C VAL A 115 5.68 -13.51 12.28
N ASN A 116 5.41 -12.21 12.34
CA ASN A 116 4.45 -11.54 11.47
C ASN A 116 5.21 -10.73 10.42
N ASN A 117 5.00 -11.06 9.16
CA ASN A 117 5.64 -10.43 8.00
C ASN A 117 4.78 -9.32 7.35
N ALA A 118 3.69 -8.88 7.99
CA ALA A 118 2.74 -7.91 7.41
C ALA A 118 3.40 -6.63 6.88
N ALA A 119 4.44 -6.15 7.56
CA ALA A 119 5.20 -4.97 7.10
C ALA A 119 5.95 -5.19 5.77
N LEU A 120 6.06 -6.42 5.28
CA LEU A 120 6.81 -6.78 4.08
C LEU A 120 5.91 -7.28 2.95
N ASN A 121 4.89 -8.08 3.26
CA ASN A 121 4.00 -8.69 2.27
C ASN A 121 2.53 -8.24 2.40
N GLY A 122 2.18 -7.46 3.42
CA GLY A 122 0.82 -7.00 3.68
C GLY A 122 -0.08 -8.03 4.39
N GLU A 123 0.41 -9.25 4.62
CA GLU A 123 -0.40 -10.33 5.18
C GLU A 123 -0.08 -10.55 6.66
N ALA A 124 -1.10 -10.48 7.51
CA ALA A 124 -0.98 -10.64 8.97
C ALA A 124 -0.92 -12.12 9.41
N GLU A 125 -0.58 -13.05 8.50
CA GLU A 125 -0.46 -14.45 8.82
C GLU A 125 0.80 -14.71 9.65
N GLU A 126 0.65 -15.46 10.75
CA GLU A 126 1.77 -15.85 11.59
C GLU A 126 2.58 -16.95 10.90
N CYS A 127 3.88 -16.75 10.78
CA CYS A 127 4.81 -17.69 10.17
C CYS A 127 5.67 -18.33 11.28
N PRO A 128 5.48 -19.63 11.59
CA PRO A 128 6.35 -20.33 12.52
C PRO A 128 7.76 -20.48 11.93
N LYS A 129 8.77 -20.20 12.75
CA LYS A 129 10.18 -20.28 12.41
C LYS A 129 10.91 -21.24 13.32
N THR A 130 11.69 -22.14 12.74
CA THR A 130 12.49 -23.14 13.44
C THR A 130 13.98 -22.94 13.14
N ALA A 131 14.83 -23.37 14.08
CA ALA A 131 16.26 -23.20 13.95
C ALA A 131 16.86 -24.08 12.82
N ALA A 132 17.71 -23.48 12.02
CA ALA A 132 18.49 -24.13 10.98
C ALA A 132 19.99 -24.10 11.31
N ALA A 133 20.79 -24.89 10.59
CA ALA A 133 22.24 -24.88 10.73
C ALA A 133 22.82 -23.51 10.33
N SER A 134 23.91 -23.09 11.00
CA SER A 134 24.52 -21.77 10.75
C SER A 134 25.12 -21.60 9.36
N ASP A 135 25.39 -22.70 8.64
CA ASP A 135 25.87 -22.74 7.27
C ASP A 135 24.74 -22.75 6.24
N THR A 136 23.47 -22.83 6.67
CA THR A 136 22.31 -22.73 5.78
C THR A 136 22.41 -21.45 4.94
N PRO A 137 22.32 -21.55 3.60
CA PRO A 137 22.38 -20.36 2.75
C PRO A 137 21.10 -19.54 2.92
N PHE A 138 21.27 -18.21 2.98
CA PHE A 138 20.13 -17.30 2.91
C PHE A 138 19.75 -17.09 1.43
N PRO A 139 18.47 -17.12 1.07
CA PRO A 139 18.05 -16.99 -0.32
C PRO A 139 18.58 -15.70 -0.98
N ASP A 140 19.13 -15.84 -2.19
CA ASP A 140 19.57 -14.68 -2.98
C ASP A 140 18.39 -13.93 -3.59
N GLU A 141 17.43 -14.68 -4.12
CA GLU A 141 16.15 -14.16 -4.59
C GLU A 141 15.08 -14.40 -3.53
N ILE A 142 14.35 -13.34 -3.19
CA ILE A 142 13.24 -13.37 -2.23
C ILE A 142 11.96 -13.42 -3.05
N THR A 143 11.21 -14.50 -2.87
CA THR A 143 9.89 -14.73 -3.46
C THR A 143 8.83 -14.72 -2.37
N GLY A 144 7.53 -14.69 -2.73
CA GLY A 144 6.45 -14.79 -1.74
C GLY A 144 6.54 -16.03 -0.86
N ASP A 145 7.01 -17.15 -1.42
CA ASP A 145 7.19 -18.41 -0.68
C ASP A 145 8.38 -18.36 0.30
N THR A 146 9.35 -17.47 0.09
CA THR A 146 10.50 -17.32 0.99
C THR A 146 10.09 -16.76 2.36
N PHE A 147 8.98 -16.02 2.46
CA PHE A 147 8.46 -15.54 3.75
C PHE A 147 7.90 -16.66 4.63
N VAL A 148 7.41 -17.73 4.03
CA VAL A 148 6.93 -18.93 4.74
C VAL A 148 8.02 -19.99 4.98
N ASP A 149 9.25 -19.76 4.47
CA ASP A 149 10.40 -20.60 4.79
C ASP A 149 10.63 -20.68 6.30
N GLU A 150 10.87 -21.88 6.81
CA GLU A 150 10.90 -22.16 8.26
C GLU A 150 12.07 -21.51 8.99
N SER A 151 13.13 -21.10 8.31
CA SER A 151 14.33 -20.55 8.95
C SER A 151 14.67 -19.11 8.62
N SER A 152 14.13 -18.58 7.54
CA SER A 152 14.45 -17.23 7.06
C SER A 152 13.71 -16.15 7.84
N LEU A 153 14.46 -15.13 8.28
CA LEU A 153 13.99 -13.96 9.01
C LEU A 153 14.29 -12.69 8.22
N PHE A 154 13.34 -11.76 8.17
CA PHE A 154 13.43 -10.55 7.35
C PHE A 154 13.33 -9.29 8.20
N ARG A 155 14.14 -8.29 7.86
CA ARG A 155 14.12 -6.97 8.52
C ARG A 155 12.73 -6.35 8.45
N GLY A 156 12.23 -5.90 9.62
CA GLY A 156 10.94 -5.22 9.73
C GLY A 156 9.80 -6.12 10.15
N ALA A 157 9.94 -7.45 10.06
CA ALA A 157 8.99 -8.38 10.65
C ALA A 157 9.00 -8.27 12.18
N ILE A 158 7.89 -8.61 12.83
CA ILE A 158 7.70 -8.55 14.28
C ILE A 158 7.66 -9.97 14.83
N VAL A 159 8.40 -10.22 15.89
CA VAL A 159 8.31 -11.48 16.65
C VAL A 159 7.03 -11.44 17.48
N PHE A 160 6.08 -12.32 17.17
CA PHE A 160 4.81 -12.39 17.88
C PHE A 160 4.94 -13.24 19.17
N ASP A 161 5.64 -14.37 19.08
CA ASP A 161 5.87 -15.28 20.21
C ASP A 161 7.19 -16.03 20.03
N GLY A 162 7.74 -16.52 21.15
CA GLY A 162 8.96 -17.31 21.18
C GLY A 162 10.23 -16.49 21.47
N GLU A 163 11.35 -17.22 21.52
CA GLU A 163 12.69 -16.68 21.71
C GLU A 163 13.68 -17.46 20.84
N GLY A 164 14.66 -16.72 20.26
CA GLY A 164 15.65 -17.35 19.42
C GLY A 164 16.84 -16.44 19.10
N VAL A 165 17.89 -17.04 18.52
CA VAL A 165 19.07 -16.32 18.07
C VAL A 165 19.13 -16.37 16.54
N MET A 166 19.20 -15.18 15.95
CA MET A 166 19.33 -14.99 14.51
C MET A 166 20.78 -14.74 14.13
N LEU A 167 21.26 -15.40 13.09
CA LEU A 167 22.52 -15.08 12.40
C LEU A 167 22.24 -14.10 11.26
N VAL A 168 22.80 -12.91 11.33
CA VAL A 168 22.63 -11.85 10.33
C VAL A 168 23.36 -12.20 9.04
N LYS A 169 22.65 -12.23 7.89
CA LYS A 169 23.17 -12.50 6.56
C LYS A 169 23.23 -11.26 5.64
N LYS A 170 22.23 -10.37 5.72
CA LYS A 170 22.17 -9.13 4.92
C LYS A 170 21.81 -7.95 5.83
N VAL A 171 22.45 -6.78 5.60
CA VAL A 171 22.23 -5.56 6.39
C VAL A 171 22.00 -4.34 5.50
N GLY A 172 21.40 -3.29 6.04
CA GLY A 172 21.21 -1.99 5.38
C GLY A 172 20.42 -2.11 4.07
N ILE A 173 20.93 -1.52 3.00
CA ILE A 173 20.29 -1.52 1.67
C ILE A 173 20.24 -2.90 0.99
N LYS A 174 21.00 -3.87 1.50
CA LYS A 174 20.97 -5.25 0.97
C LYS A 174 19.80 -6.08 1.52
N THR A 175 19.15 -5.62 2.59
CA THR A 175 17.94 -6.25 3.12
C THR A 175 16.75 -5.98 2.21
N MET A 176 15.68 -6.79 2.32
CA MET A 176 14.43 -6.57 1.58
C MET A 176 13.87 -5.17 1.83
N MET A 177 13.70 -4.80 3.10
CA MET A 177 13.22 -3.46 3.48
C MET A 177 14.17 -2.34 3.02
N GLY A 178 15.49 -2.59 3.01
CA GLY A 178 16.48 -1.62 2.51
C GLY A 178 16.36 -1.37 1.01
N ARG A 179 16.06 -2.39 0.21
CA ARG A 179 15.78 -2.24 -1.23
C ARG A 179 14.50 -1.45 -1.47
N MET A 180 13.42 -1.73 -0.72
CA MET A 180 12.19 -0.93 -0.77
C MET A 180 12.46 0.54 -0.47
N ALA A 181 13.27 0.83 0.57
CA ALA A 181 13.65 2.20 0.93
C ALA A 181 14.49 2.89 -0.17
N LEU A 182 15.29 2.15 -0.91
CA LEU A 182 16.07 2.69 -2.04
C LEU A 182 15.15 3.05 -3.22
N GLU A 183 14.19 2.22 -3.55
CA GLU A 183 13.19 2.51 -4.59
C GLU A 183 12.38 3.78 -4.27
N MET A 184 12.14 4.05 -2.98
CA MET A 184 11.49 5.29 -2.53
C MET A 184 12.34 6.56 -2.73
N GLN A 185 13.63 6.47 -3.08
CA GLN A 185 14.48 7.64 -3.37
C GLN A 185 14.48 8.02 -4.85
N GLU A 186 13.88 7.24 -5.73
CA GLU A 186 13.74 7.61 -7.15
C GLU A 186 12.90 8.87 -7.30
N GLU A 187 13.24 9.71 -8.31
CA GLU A 187 12.49 10.91 -8.64
C GLU A 187 11.09 10.53 -9.16
N GLU A 188 10.11 11.31 -8.77
CA GLU A 188 8.73 11.08 -9.20
C GLU A 188 8.54 11.53 -10.67
N PRO A 189 7.77 10.77 -11.46
CA PRO A 189 7.47 11.18 -12.84
C PRO A 189 6.61 12.45 -12.84
N PRO A 190 6.80 13.34 -13.85
CA PRO A 190 5.95 14.52 -13.99
C PRO A 190 4.50 14.11 -14.32
N SER A 191 3.51 14.87 -13.82
CA SER A 191 2.10 14.56 -14.09
C SER A 191 1.76 14.66 -15.59
N PRO A 192 0.75 13.90 -16.09
CA PRO A 192 0.31 13.99 -17.48
C PRO A 192 -0.03 15.42 -17.92
N LEU A 193 -0.62 16.20 -17.03
CA LEU A 193 -0.91 17.62 -17.28
C LEU A 193 0.36 18.45 -17.44
N GLN A 194 1.35 18.26 -16.55
CA GLN A 194 2.63 18.98 -16.65
C GLN A 194 3.33 18.68 -17.98
N VAL A 195 3.31 17.41 -18.43
CA VAL A 195 3.87 17.04 -19.74
C VAL A 195 3.14 17.72 -20.88
N LYS A 196 1.81 17.68 -20.92
CA LYS A 196 0.98 18.33 -21.96
C LYS A 196 1.17 19.84 -21.98
N LEU A 197 1.25 20.46 -20.80
CA LEU A 197 1.47 21.92 -20.68
C LEU A 197 2.85 22.33 -21.16
N SER A 198 3.88 21.55 -20.84
CA SER A 198 5.24 21.79 -21.33
C SER A 198 5.32 21.74 -22.86
N ILE A 199 4.64 20.75 -23.47
CA ILE A 199 4.53 20.65 -24.95
C ILE A 199 3.79 21.87 -25.52
N LEU A 200 2.64 22.23 -24.94
CA LEU A 200 1.85 23.38 -25.39
C LEU A 200 2.62 24.69 -25.26
N ALA A 201 3.26 24.94 -24.13
CA ALA A 201 4.10 26.11 -23.90
C ALA A 201 5.24 26.16 -24.91
N GLY A 202 5.89 25.04 -25.21
CA GLY A 202 6.91 24.93 -26.24
C GLY A 202 6.40 25.28 -27.66
N GLN A 203 5.17 24.84 -27.99
CA GLN A 203 4.54 25.19 -29.29
C GLN A 203 4.22 26.69 -29.39
N ILE A 204 3.61 27.24 -28.34
CA ILE A 204 3.28 28.68 -28.29
C ILE A 204 4.56 29.53 -28.38
N SER A 205 5.59 29.15 -27.62
CA SER A 205 6.90 29.85 -27.68
C SER A 205 7.51 29.82 -29.08
N LYS A 206 7.45 28.68 -29.79
CA LYS A 206 7.93 28.60 -31.19
C LYS A 206 7.18 29.56 -32.11
N ILE A 207 5.86 29.64 -32.00
CA ILE A 207 5.04 30.58 -32.77
C ILE A 207 5.42 32.02 -32.41
N GLY A 208 5.60 32.33 -31.13
CA GLY A 208 6.05 33.62 -30.63
C GLY A 208 7.41 34.03 -31.19
N TYR A 209 8.40 33.13 -31.20
CA TYR A 209 9.72 33.40 -31.77
C TYR A 209 9.66 33.68 -33.29
N ILE A 210 8.89 32.88 -34.04
CA ILE A 210 8.70 33.11 -35.48
C ILE A 210 8.02 34.44 -35.71
N GLY A 211 6.96 34.75 -34.96
CA GLY A 211 6.26 36.04 -35.05
C GLY A 211 7.17 37.24 -34.73
N ALA A 212 7.97 37.13 -33.68
CA ALA A 212 8.93 38.15 -33.28
C ALA A 212 9.97 38.42 -34.37
N ILE A 213 10.54 37.37 -34.98
CA ILE A 213 11.51 37.51 -36.09
C ILE A 213 10.85 38.16 -37.30
N LEU A 214 9.63 37.73 -37.67
CA LEU A 214 8.91 38.30 -38.82
C LEU A 214 8.58 39.80 -38.62
N ILE A 215 8.17 40.18 -37.40
CA ILE A 215 7.85 41.57 -37.09
C ILE A 215 9.11 42.44 -37.04
N ALA A 216 10.20 41.92 -36.44
CA ALA A 216 11.48 42.61 -36.45
C ALA A 216 11.98 42.85 -37.89
N LEU A 217 11.87 41.82 -38.75
CA LEU A 217 12.23 41.94 -40.18
C LEU A 217 11.33 42.94 -40.89
N PHE A 218 10.02 42.89 -40.69
CA PHE A 218 9.08 43.84 -41.26
C PHE A 218 9.37 45.27 -40.81
N TYR A 219 9.74 45.46 -39.54
CA TYR A 219 10.09 46.75 -38.96
C TYR A 219 11.34 47.33 -39.62
N VAL A 220 12.38 46.53 -39.82
CA VAL A 220 13.58 46.95 -40.57
C VAL A 220 13.25 47.29 -42.03
N ILE A 221 12.43 46.47 -42.70
CA ILE A 221 11.97 46.75 -44.09
C ILE A 221 11.18 48.04 -44.14
N HIS A 222 10.37 48.35 -43.16
CA HIS A 222 9.60 49.57 -43.04
C HIS A 222 10.54 50.78 -42.96
N PHE A 223 11.57 50.78 -42.13
CA PHE A 223 12.55 51.84 -42.03
C PHE A 223 13.33 52.08 -43.36
N VAL A 224 13.77 50.98 -43.97
CA VAL A 224 14.42 51.03 -45.29
C VAL A 224 13.50 51.65 -46.34
N SER A 225 12.21 51.32 -46.30
CA SER A 225 11.21 51.90 -47.22
C SER A 225 10.99 53.40 -46.98
N MET A 226 10.90 53.81 -45.71
CA MET A 226 10.76 55.24 -45.32
C MET A 226 11.95 56.06 -45.71
N ALA A 227 13.15 55.50 -45.70
CA ALA A 227 14.39 56.18 -46.17
C ALA A 227 14.48 56.28 -47.69
N GLY A 228 13.54 55.70 -48.43
CA GLY A 228 13.54 55.72 -49.89
C GLY A 228 14.37 54.66 -50.60
N GLY A 229 14.75 53.62 -49.86
CA GLY A 229 15.46 52.43 -50.33
C GLY A 229 16.72 52.09 -49.52
N VAL A 230 17.37 50.98 -49.89
CA VAL A 230 18.54 50.45 -49.17
C VAL A 230 19.73 51.38 -49.17
N GLU A 231 20.04 51.97 -50.33
CA GLU A 231 21.20 52.87 -50.51
C GLU A 231 21.06 54.16 -49.72
N PRO A 232 19.93 54.91 -49.75
CA PRO A 232 19.70 56.06 -48.88
C PRO A 232 19.75 55.72 -47.41
N TYR A 233 19.19 54.53 -46.99
CA TYR A 233 19.19 54.06 -45.61
C TYR A 233 20.61 53.86 -45.09
N LEU A 234 21.48 53.20 -45.85
CA LEU A 234 22.86 52.94 -45.44
C LEU A 234 23.68 54.22 -45.34
N ASN A 235 23.28 55.27 -46.06
CA ASN A 235 23.97 56.61 -46.07
C ASN A 235 23.50 57.54 -44.93
N MET A 236 22.47 57.13 -44.10
CA MET A 236 21.98 57.92 -42.96
C MET A 236 22.97 57.98 -41.79
N GLY A 237 23.93 57.06 -41.74
CA GLY A 237 24.92 56.97 -40.70
C GLY A 237 24.61 55.75 -39.75
N TRP A 238 25.70 55.20 -39.22
CA TRP A 238 25.61 53.98 -38.41
C TRP A 238 24.79 54.18 -37.13
N GLU A 239 24.70 55.37 -36.57
CA GLU A 239 23.95 55.74 -35.37
C GLU A 239 22.43 55.50 -35.56
N TYR A 240 21.88 55.94 -36.69
CA TYR A 240 20.47 55.79 -37.03
C TYR A 240 20.12 54.33 -37.29
N ILE A 241 20.98 53.61 -38.02
CA ILE A 241 20.79 52.17 -38.27
C ILE A 241 20.79 51.39 -36.98
N LEU A 242 21.66 51.75 -36.02
CA LEU A 242 21.72 51.13 -34.72
C LEU A 242 20.45 51.40 -33.92
N MET A 243 19.89 52.60 -33.94
CA MET A 243 18.63 52.94 -33.26
C MET A 243 17.46 52.10 -33.80
N ASP A 244 17.30 52.05 -35.11
CA ASP A 244 16.25 51.31 -35.79
C ASP A 244 16.36 49.79 -35.48
N LEU A 245 17.58 49.25 -35.39
CA LEU A 245 17.82 47.88 -35.03
C LEU A 245 17.45 47.60 -33.55
N ILE A 246 17.76 48.54 -32.66
CA ILE A 246 17.38 48.48 -31.25
C ILE A 246 15.86 48.47 -31.10
N ASP A 247 15.16 49.33 -31.82
CA ASP A 247 13.69 49.38 -31.82
C ASP A 247 13.09 48.09 -32.35
N ALA A 248 13.62 47.55 -33.45
CA ALA A 248 13.19 46.27 -34.00
C ALA A 248 13.39 45.11 -33.00
N VAL A 249 14.54 45.07 -32.32
CA VAL A 249 14.85 44.06 -31.27
C VAL A 249 13.94 44.25 -30.06
N THR A 250 13.67 45.49 -29.65
CA THR A 250 12.77 45.76 -28.51
C THR A 250 11.35 45.26 -28.78
N ILE A 251 10.80 45.53 -29.98
CA ILE A 251 9.49 45.00 -30.38
C ILE A 251 9.49 43.47 -30.43
N ALA A 252 10.54 42.86 -30.97
CA ALA A 252 10.68 41.40 -30.99
C ALA A 252 10.66 40.80 -29.57
N ILE A 253 11.38 41.41 -28.64
CA ILE A 253 11.41 41.00 -27.22
C ILE A 253 10.03 41.12 -26.59
N VAL A 254 9.32 42.24 -26.79
CA VAL A 254 7.95 42.43 -26.27
C VAL A 254 7.01 41.30 -26.76
N ILE A 255 7.10 40.96 -28.04
CA ILE A 255 6.27 39.87 -28.60
C ILE A 255 6.62 38.52 -28.00
N ILE A 256 7.91 38.22 -27.81
CA ILE A 256 8.35 36.98 -27.15
C ILE A 256 7.78 36.90 -25.72
N VAL A 257 7.88 37.97 -24.95
CA VAL A 257 7.35 38.03 -23.57
C VAL A 257 5.83 37.88 -23.57
N CYS A 258 5.11 38.59 -24.45
CA CYS A 258 3.64 38.43 -24.55
C CYS A 258 3.19 37.03 -25.03
N ALA A 259 4.03 36.31 -25.78
CA ALA A 259 3.72 34.99 -26.27
C ALA A 259 3.85 33.91 -25.19
N VAL A 260 4.54 34.16 -24.07
CA VAL A 260 4.68 33.21 -22.99
C VAL A 260 3.41 33.21 -22.12
N PRO A 261 2.70 32.05 -21.98
CA PRO A 261 1.43 32.00 -21.26
C PRO A 261 1.64 31.93 -19.73
N GLU A 262 2.14 33.01 -19.12
CA GLU A 262 2.47 33.05 -17.68
C GLU A 262 1.26 32.80 -16.74
N GLY A 263 0.06 33.17 -17.20
CA GLY A 263 -1.19 32.99 -16.44
C GLY A 263 -1.68 31.52 -16.34
N LEU A 264 -1.21 30.64 -17.23
CA LEU A 264 -1.71 29.27 -17.33
C LEU A 264 -1.36 28.41 -16.09
N PRO A 265 -0.11 28.38 -15.60
CA PRO A 265 0.24 27.64 -14.37
C PRO A 265 -0.53 28.15 -13.14
N LEU A 266 -0.73 29.47 -13.03
CA LEU A 266 -1.47 30.07 -11.91
C LEU A 266 -2.95 29.65 -11.92
N MET A 267 -3.61 29.71 -13.08
CA MET A 267 -5.01 29.26 -13.22
C MET A 267 -5.17 27.80 -12.86
N ILE A 268 -4.26 26.93 -13.29
CA ILE A 268 -4.28 25.51 -12.97
C ILE A 268 -4.13 25.31 -11.46
N SER A 269 -3.18 26.00 -10.83
CA SER A 269 -2.98 25.92 -9.37
C SER A 269 -4.23 26.34 -8.60
N ILE A 270 -4.93 27.37 -9.03
CA ILE A 270 -6.18 27.83 -8.41
C ILE A 270 -7.29 26.77 -8.56
N VAL A 271 -7.47 26.20 -9.75
CA VAL A 271 -8.49 25.16 -10.01
C VAL A 271 -8.19 23.91 -9.22
N LEU A 272 -6.93 23.45 -9.18
CA LEU A 272 -6.53 22.29 -8.38
C LEU A 272 -6.74 22.52 -6.89
N MET A 273 -6.44 23.72 -6.39
CA MET A 273 -6.70 24.08 -4.98
C MET A 273 -8.20 24.02 -4.63
N GLN A 274 -9.07 24.55 -5.51
CA GLN A 274 -10.51 24.45 -5.32
C GLN A 274 -11.01 22.99 -5.32
N ASN A 275 -10.48 22.17 -6.20
CA ASN A 275 -10.82 20.75 -6.26
C ASN A 275 -10.28 19.98 -5.05
N THR A 276 -9.11 20.32 -4.52
CA THR A 276 -8.59 19.75 -3.26
C THR A 276 -9.57 19.95 -2.12
N SER A 277 -10.18 21.15 -1.99
CA SER A 277 -11.19 21.40 -0.98
C SER A 277 -12.43 20.52 -1.14
N LYS A 278 -12.91 20.34 -2.39
CA LYS A 278 -14.05 19.46 -2.67
C LYS A 278 -13.75 17.99 -2.37
N MET A 279 -12.52 17.52 -2.65
CA MET A 279 -12.10 16.15 -2.33
C MET A 279 -12.12 15.89 -0.82
N LEU A 280 -11.72 16.88 -0.02
CA LEU A 280 -11.76 16.77 1.44
C LEU A 280 -13.21 16.58 1.97
N ASP A 281 -14.19 17.20 1.33
CA ASP A 281 -15.62 17.01 1.68
C ASP A 281 -16.10 15.55 1.44
N HIS A 282 -15.35 14.79 0.61
CA HIS A 282 -15.56 13.37 0.34
C HIS A 282 -14.57 12.46 1.08
N ASN A 283 -13.94 12.93 2.16
CA ASN A 283 -12.94 12.21 2.96
C ASN A 283 -11.66 11.80 2.18
N VAL A 284 -11.34 12.50 1.10
CA VAL A 284 -10.11 12.30 0.34
C VAL A 284 -9.13 13.44 0.64
N LEU A 285 -8.07 13.12 1.40
CA LEU A 285 -7.00 14.06 1.70
C LEU A 285 -6.00 14.09 0.54
N VAL A 286 -6.01 15.16 -0.22
CA VAL A 286 -5.08 15.37 -1.33
C VAL A 286 -3.75 15.90 -0.80
N ARG A 287 -2.68 15.12 -0.98
CA ARG A 287 -1.30 15.50 -0.62
C ARG A 287 -0.63 16.32 -1.72
N LYS A 288 -0.91 15.98 -2.98
CA LYS A 288 -0.40 16.64 -4.19
C LYS A 288 -1.57 17.00 -5.07
N ALA A 289 -1.71 18.27 -5.38
CA ALA A 289 -2.86 18.77 -6.14
C ALA A 289 -2.91 18.19 -7.57
N GLU A 290 -1.74 17.93 -8.17
CA GLU A 290 -1.58 17.31 -9.49
C GLU A 290 -2.16 15.89 -9.53
N GLY A 291 -2.19 15.19 -8.40
CA GLY A 291 -2.76 13.85 -8.30
C GLY A 291 -4.26 13.79 -8.64
N ILE A 292 -5.00 14.90 -8.48
CA ILE A 292 -6.42 14.97 -8.84
C ILE A 292 -6.61 14.82 -10.36
N GLU A 293 -5.78 15.55 -11.11
CA GLU A 293 -5.81 15.48 -12.58
C GLU A 293 -5.35 14.10 -13.07
N THR A 294 -4.26 13.60 -12.50
CA THR A 294 -3.70 12.29 -12.84
C THR A 294 -4.72 11.18 -12.58
N ALA A 295 -5.48 11.25 -11.48
CA ALA A 295 -6.57 10.31 -11.18
C ALA A 295 -7.66 10.33 -12.26
N GLY A 296 -7.98 11.49 -12.83
CA GLY A 296 -8.93 11.62 -13.95
C GLY A 296 -8.39 11.11 -15.30
N ALA A 297 -7.08 10.85 -15.40
CA ALA A 297 -6.43 10.38 -16.63
C ALA A 297 -6.01 8.90 -16.57
N LEU A 298 -6.39 8.17 -15.51
CA LEU A 298 -5.99 6.78 -15.29
C LEU A 298 -6.40 5.85 -16.44
N ASN A 299 -5.47 4.96 -16.82
CA ASN A 299 -5.73 3.84 -17.72
C ASN A 299 -5.80 2.51 -16.96
N ILE A 300 -4.99 2.36 -15.91
CA ILE A 300 -4.93 1.16 -15.10
C ILE A 300 -4.78 1.51 -13.62
N LEU A 301 -5.50 0.79 -12.77
CA LEU A 301 -5.44 0.89 -11.31
C LEU A 301 -5.01 -0.45 -10.74
N PHE A 302 -3.85 -0.49 -10.11
CA PHE A 302 -3.43 -1.60 -9.26
C PHE A 302 -3.99 -1.41 -7.87
N SER A 303 -4.75 -2.38 -7.40
CA SER A 303 -5.36 -2.32 -6.07
C SER A 303 -4.80 -3.40 -5.17
N ASP A 304 -4.36 -3.03 -3.97
CA ASP A 304 -4.11 -4.02 -2.95
C ASP A 304 -5.42 -4.68 -2.52
N LYS A 305 -5.34 -5.92 -2.00
CA LYS A 305 -6.49 -6.67 -1.51
C LYS A 305 -6.87 -6.24 -0.10
N THR A 306 -5.91 -6.43 0.83
CA THR A 306 -6.10 -6.32 2.28
C THR A 306 -6.31 -4.87 2.69
N GLY A 307 -7.36 -4.58 3.48
CA GLY A 307 -7.66 -3.21 3.89
C GLY A 307 -8.16 -2.27 2.79
N THR A 308 -8.11 -2.68 1.51
CA THR A 308 -8.57 -1.90 0.35
C THR A 308 -9.83 -2.49 -0.27
N ILE A 309 -9.72 -3.63 -0.98
CA ILE A 309 -10.88 -4.35 -1.54
C ILE A 309 -11.63 -5.07 -0.43
N THR A 310 -10.90 -5.63 0.53
CA THR A 310 -11.44 -6.28 1.73
C THR A 310 -11.37 -5.35 2.94
N LYS A 311 -11.99 -5.76 4.04
CA LYS A 311 -12.00 -4.98 5.29
C LYS A 311 -10.63 -4.91 5.98
N GLY A 312 -9.75 -5.88 5.71
CA GLY A 312 -8.44 -6.03 6.35
C GLY A 312 -8.50 -6.71 7.72
N GLU A 313 -9.66 -7.25 8.08
CA GLU A 313 -9.89 -7.96 9.33
C GLU A 313 -10.62 -9.27 9.07
N LEU A 314 -10.21 -10.33 9.76
CA LEU A 314 -10.95 -11.59 9.72
C LEU A 314 -12.30 -11.45 10.44
N GLU A 315 -13.35 -11.92 9.81
CA GLU A 315 -14.70 -11.96 10.36
C GLU A 315 -15.31 -13.36 10.20
N VAL A 316 -16.18 -13.75 11.13
CA VAL A 316 -17.05 -14.92 10.95
C VAL A 316 -18.16 -14.54 9.98
N VAL A 317 -18.08 -15.06 8.77
CA VAL A 317 -19.06 -14.79 7.71
C VAL A 317 -20.30 -15.66 7.84
N GLU A 318 -20.11 -16.91 8.28
CA GLU A 318 -21.17 -17.90 8.37
C GLU A 318 -20.95 -18.82 9.58
N PHE A 319 -22.01 -19.10 10.35
CA PHE A 319 -22.06 -20.20 11.30
C PHE A 319 -23.10 -21.21 10.83
N PHE A 320 -22.76 -22.47 10.86
CA PHE A 320 -23.67 -23.55 10.46
C PHE A 320 -23.54 -24.79 11.35
N THR A 321 -24.66 -25.47 11.51
CA THR A 321 -24.73 -26.73 12.23
C THR A 321 -24.29 -27.90 11.36
N ALA A 322 -24.07 -29.07 11.94
CA ALA A 322 -23.58 -30.25 11.22
C ALA A 322 -24.55 -30.79 10.17
N ASP A 323 -25.83 -30.46 10.25
CA ASP A 323 -26.84 -30.78 9.23
C ASP A 323 -26.88 -29.73 8.09
N GLY A 324 -25.97 -28.76 8.12
CA GLY A 324 -25.78 -27.73 7.08
C GLY A 324 -26.71 -26.51 7.19
N LEU A 325 -27.50 -26.40 8.27
CA LEU A 325 -28.33 -25.24 8.53
C LEU A 325 -27.46 -24.03 8.89
N VAL A 326 -27.51 -23.00 8.07
CA VAL A 326 -26.85 -21.71 8.34
C VAL A 326 -27.70 -20.91 9.30
N ILE A 327 -27.09 -20.45 10.39
CA ILE A 327 -27.76 -19.66 11.42
C ILE A 327 -27.10 -18.29 11.49
N PRO A 328 -27.80 -17.19 11.12
CA PRO A 328 -27.33 -15.84 11.36
C PRO A 328 -27.09 -15.59 12.85
N PHE A 329 -26.06 -14.81 13.18
CA PHE A 329 -25.70 -14.52 14.59
C PHE A 329 -26.89 -14.04 15.43
N GLU A 330 -27.69 -13.15 14.89
CA GLU A 330 -28.86 -12.58 15.56
C GLU A 330 -29.92 -13.64 15.89
N GLU A 331 -29.99 -14.71 15.10
CA GLU A 331 -30.93 -15.80 15.27
C GLU A 331 -30.45 -16.90 16.23
N LEU A 332 -29.16 -16.93 16.60
CA LEU A 332 -28.63 -17.88 17.58
C LEU A 332 -29.38 -17.84 18.92
N LYS A 333 -29.95 -16.68 19.26
CA LYS A 333 -30.80 -16.54 20.48
C LYS A 333 -32.04 -17.43 20.45
N LYS A 334 -32.50 -17.88 19.28
CA LYS A 334 -33.64 -18.81 19.13
C LYS A 334 -33.26 -20.26 19.49
N TYR A 335 -31.96 -20.58 19.55
CA TYR A 335 -31.41 -21.93 19.74
C TYR A 335 -30.49 -21.95 20.99
N PRO A 336 -31.07 -21.94 22.20
CA PRO A 336 -30.32 -21.70 23.44
C PRO A 336 -29.24 -22.75 23.72
N GLU A 337 -29.47 -24.03 23.41
CA GLU A 337 -28.48 -25.09 23.61
C GLU A 337 -27.27 -24.94 22.70
N VAL A 338 -27.48 -24.67 21.42
CA VAL A 338 -26.40 -24.41 20.45
C VAL A 338 -25.65 -23.14 20.84
N ARG A 339 -26.39 -22.05 21.15
CA ARG A 339 -25.80 -20.77 21.58
C ARG A 339 -24.94 -20.96 22.84
N ASN A 340 -25.44 -21.63 23.86
CA ASN A 340 -24.72 -21.79 25.12
C ASN A 340 -23.43 -22.59 24.93
N ASN A 341 -23.49 -23.75 24.24
CA ASN A 341 -22.29 -24.56 24.00
C ASN A 341 -21.29 -23.84 23.08
N LEU A 342 -21.77 -23.12 22.06
CA LEU A 342 -20.88 -22.34 21.14
C LEU A 342 -20.17 -21.18 21.87
N ARG A 343 -20.90 -20.41 22.70
CA ARG A 343 -20.28 -19.29 23.45
C ARG A 343 -19.20 -19.78 24.41
N ILE A 344 -19.40 -20.93 25.05
CA ILE A 344 -18.39 -21.53 25.93
C ILE A 344 -17.19 -22.00 25.10
N ALA A 345 -17.43 -22.71 24.00
CA ALA A 345 -16.38 -23.23 23.13
C ALA A 345 -15.52 -22.10 22.50
N ILE A 346 -16.09 -20.90 22.30
CA ILE A 346 -15.37 -19.71 21.82
C ILE A 346 -14.74 -18.96 23.00
N GLY A 347 -15.53 -18.51 23.96
CA GLY A 347 -15.11 -17.53 24.97
C GLY A 347 -14.16 -18.11 26.03
N GLN A 348 -14.32 -19.37 26.40
CA GLN A 348 -13.46 -20.05 27.40
C GLN A 348 -12.27 -20.81 26.75
N ASN A 349 -12.28 -20.93 25.42
CA ASN A 349 -11.21 -21.58 24.65
C ASN A 349 -10.59 -20.58 23.66
N SER A 350 -10.26 -19.38 24.15
CA SER A 350 -9.66 -18.30 23.35
C SER A 350 -8.43 -17.71 24.04
N SER A 351 -7.49 -17.27 23.24
CA SER A 351 -6.36 -16.45 23.70
C SER A 351 -6.65 -14.95 23.60
N SER A 352 -7.79 -14.57 23.01
CA SER A 352 -8.25 -13.18 22.92
C SER A 352 -9.25 -12.87 24.03
N MET A 353 -9.34 -11.59 24.42
CA MET A 353 -10.27 -11.09 25.45
C MET A 353 -10.75 -9.69 25.11
N TYR A 354 -11.84 -9.24 25.73
CA TYR A 354 -12.27 -7.84 25.67
C TYR A 354 -11.48 -6.99 26.68
N ASP A 355 -10.94 -5.85 26.23
CA ASP A 355 -10.29 -4.86 27.09
C ASP A 355 -11.31 -3.94 27.78
N GLU A 356 -10.83 -3.07 28.69
CA GLU A 356 -11.67 -2.07 29.39
C GLU A 356 -12.37 -1.08 28.44
N ARG A 357 -11.93 -0.99 27.20
CA ARG A 357 -12.50 -0.12 26.15
C ARG A 357 -13.42 -0.88 25.20
N GLN A 358 -13.85 -2.07 25.60
CA GLN A 358 -14.74 -2.93 24.81
C GLN A 358 -14.17 -3.37 23.46
N ARG A 359 -12.84 -3.44 23.35
CA ARG A 359 -12.16 -3.90 22.15
C ARG A 359 -11.57 -5.28 22.37
N VAL A 360 -11.66 -6.12 21.35
CA VAL A 360 -11.01 -7.44 21.38
C VAL A 360 -9.49 -7.25 21.27
N SER A 361 -8.75 -7.85 22.20
CA SER A 361 -7.30 -7.73 22.32
C SER A 361 -6.66 -9.08 22.63
N GLY A 362 -5.40 -9.26 22.26
CA GLY A 362 -4.66 -10.50 22.45
C GLY A 362 -5.04 -11.61 21.46
N GLY A 363 -4.36 -12.75 21.56
CA GLY A 363 -4.57 -13.90 20.70
C GLY A 363 -4.23 -13.67 19.22
N ASN A 364 -4.54 -14.66 18.39
CA ASN A 364 -4.39 -14.58 16.95
C ASN A 364 -5.63 -13.97 16.26
N ALA A 365 -5.49 -13.57 14.99
CA ALA A 365 -6.57 -12.94 14.23
C ALA A 365 -7.84 -13.79 14.13
N THR A 366 -7.73 -15.13 14.13
CA THR A 366 -8.87 -16.06 14.13
C THR A 366 -9.62 -16.03 15.45
N ASP A 367 -8.90 -16.03 16.58
CA ASP A 367 -9.50 -15.92 17.92
C ASP A 367 -10.17 -14.54 18.09
N GLN A 368 -9.55 -13.48 17.57
CA GLN A 368 -10.17 -12.15 17.59
C GLN A 368 -11.47 -12.10 16.77
N ALA A 369 -11.50 -12.72 15.59
CA ALA A 369 -12.72 -12.83 14.77
C ALA A 369 -13.85 -13.58 15.50
N LEU A 370 -13.50 -14.69 16.15
CA LEU A 370 -14.46 -15.47 16.95
C LEU A 370 -14.96 -14.70 18.18
N MET A 371 -14.10 -13.95 18.85
CA MET A 371 -14.50 -13.11 19.99
C MET A 371 -15.41 -11.96 19.57
N LYS A 372 -15.12 -11.30 18.43
CA LYS A 372 -16.03 -10.29 17.84
C LYS A 372 -17.39 -10.92 17.50
N PHE A 373 -17.41 -12.12 16.91
CA PHE A 373 -18.62 -12.86 16.62
C PHE A 373 -19.40 -13.23 17.89
N LEU A 374 -18.74 -13.62 18.97
CA LEU A 374 -19.37 -13.91 20.27
C LEU A 374 -20.09 -12.69 20.84
N GLY A 375 -19.50 -11.51 20.70
CA GLY A 375 -19.97 -10.26 21.24
C GLY A 375 -19.66 -10.06 22.72
N GLU A 376 -19.49 -8.80 23.12
CA GLU A 376 -19.12 -8.41 24.48
C GLU A 376 -20.09 -8.91 25.54
N ASP A 377 -21.41 -8.72 25.33
CA ASP A 377 -22.43 -9.14 26.30
C ASP A 377 -22.31 -10.62 26.63
N SER A 378 -22.15 -11.47 25.59
CA SER A 378 -22.00 -12.92 25.77
C SER A 378 -20.70 -13.28 26.48
N TYR A 379 -19.62 -12.54 26.25
CA TYR A 379 -18.36 -12.73 26.94
C TYR A 379 -18.46 -12.34 28.41
N GLN A 380 -19.07 -11.22 28.74
CA GLN A 380 -19.30 -10.75 30.12
C GLN A 380 -20.21 -11.73 30.90
N GLU A 381 -21.26 -12.27 30.26
CA GLU A 381 -22.08 -13.33 30.84
C GLU A 381 -21.25 -14.59 31.25
N LEU A 382 -20.27 -14.98 30.40
CA LEU A 382 -19.38 -16.11 30.68
C LEU A 382 -18.40 -15.83 31.82
N GLN A 383 -17.86 -14.63 31.90
CA GLN A 383 -16.88 -14.25 32.94
C GLN A 383 -17.54 -14.14 34.32
N ASN A 384 -18.82 -13.75 34.37
CA ASN A 384 -19.57 -13.59 35.61
C ASN A 384 -20.16 -14.90 36.16
N ASP A 385 -20.13 -15.99 35.39
CA ASP A 385 -20.66 -17.31 35.79
C ASP A 385 -19.52 -18.19 36.33
N GLU A 386 -19.41 -18.26 37.66
CA GLU A 386 -18.40 -19.09 38.34
C GLU A 386 -18.43 -20.55 37.96
N SER A 387 -19.60 -21.10 37.56
CA SER A 387 -19.74 -22.49 37.16
C SER A 387 -19.08 -22.82 35.80
N LEU A 388 -18.78 -21.77 35.02
CA LEU A 388 -18.16 -21.86 33.69
C LEU A 388 -16.65 -21.51 33.69
N HIS A 389 -16.04 -21.43 34.86
CA HIS A 389 -14.60 -21.19 34.95
C HIS A 389 -13.79 -22.35 34.39
N VAL A 390 -12.72 -22.03 33.68
CA VAL A 390 -11.79 -22.98 33.07
C VAL A 390 -10.99 -23.69 34.17
N VAL A 391 -11.08 -25.01 34.21
CA VAL A 391 -10.30 -25.86 35.12
C VAL A 391 -8.91 -26.14 34.55
N ASN A 392 -8.85 -26.45 33.26
CA ASN A 392 -7.62 -26.71 32.52
C ASN A 392 -7.80 -26.26 31.06
N ALA A 393 -6.74 -25.81 30.41
CA ALA A 393 -6.80 -25.37 29.01
C ALA A 393 -5.49 -25.65 28.27
N GLN A 394 -5.62 -26.03 27.01
CA GLN A 394 -4.53 -26.14 26.06
C GLN A 394 -4.75 -25.16 24.91
N LYS A 395 -3.80 -24.27 24.74
CA LYS A 395 -3.82 -23.28 23.63
C LYS A 395 -3.65 -23.99 22.28
N PHE A 396 -4.06 -23.28 21.22
CA PHE A 396 -3.88 -23.76 19.86
C PHE A 396 -2.40 -24.05 19.57
N ASN A 397 -2.17 -25.19 18.94
CA ASN A 397 -0.87 -25.62 18.45
C ASN A 397 -1.01 -25.98 16.96
N SER A 398 -0.17 -25.43 16.11
CA SER A 398 -0.20 -25.66 14.67
C SER A 398 0.08 -27.11 14.26
N ALA A 399 0.84 -27.87 15.07
CA ALA A 399 1.08 -29.30 14.83
C ALA A 399 -0.18 -30.12 15.07
N ASN A 400 -0.93 -29.81 16.14
CA ASN A 400 -2.15 -30.54 16.53
C ASN A 400 -3.40 -29.96 15.85
N LYS A 401 -3.37 -28.70 15.45
CA LYS A 401 -4.44 -27.95 14.77
C LYS A 401 -5.74 -27.82 15.56
N PHE A 402 -5.68 -27.88 16.89
CA PHE A 402 -6.81 -27.61 17.77
C PHE A 402 -6.38 -26.97 19.09
N SER A 403 -7.36 -26.43 19.81
CA SER A 403 -7.26 -25.98 21.19
C SER A 403 -8.41 -26.62 21.99
N GLN A 404 -8.23 -26.73 23.29
CA GLN A 404 -9.25 -27.32 24.18
C GLN A 404 -9.29 -26.62 25.54
N ALA A 405 -10.46 -26.61 26.17
CA ALA A 405 -10.66 -26.04 27.49
C ALA A 405 -11.65 -26.92 28.29
N GLN A 406 -11.28 -27.28 29.51
CA GLN A 406 -12.12 -28.03 30.41
C GLN A 406 -12.92 -27.13 31.34
N ILE A 407 -14.24 -27.31 31.34
CA ILE A 407 -15.18 -26.60 32.20
C ILE A 407 -15.96 -27.68 33.00
N GLY A 408 -15.69 -27.74 34.29
CA GLY A 408 -16.21 -28.84 35.14
C GLY A 408 -15.71 -30.20 34.66
N SER A 409 -16.62 -31.12 34.30
CA SER A 409 -16.30 -32.46 33.76
C SER A 409 -16.29 -32.53 32.23
N ARG A 410 -16.63 -31.43 31.54
CA ARG A 410 -16.76 -31.38 30.10
C ARG A 410 -15.57 -30.65 29.46
N THR A 411 -15.07 -31.19 28.35
CA THR A 411 -14.00 -30.55 27.57
C THR A 411 -14.58 -30.03 26.26
N TYR A 412 -14.32 -28.74 25.98
CA TYR A 412 -14.70 -28.07 24.75
C TYR A 412 -13.50 -27.98 23.81
N TYR A 413 -13.71 -28.26 22.54
CA TYR A 413 -12.70 -28.29 21.50
C TYR A 413 -13.01 -27.26 20.44
N LYS A 414 -11.96 -26.60 19.91
CA LYS A 414 -12.00 -25.71 18.77
C LYS A 414 -10.81 -26.03 17.86
N GLY A 415 -11.05 -26.31 16.59
CA GLY A 415 -9.95 -26.66 15.69
C GLY A 415 -10.35 -26.93 14.26
N ALA A 416 -9.36 -27.38 13.49
CA ALA A 416 -9.54 -27.71 12.09
C ALA A 416 -10.56 -28.85 11.91
N PRO A 417 -11.48 -28.73 10.92
CA PRO A 417 -12.51 -29.74 10.71
C PRO A 417 -11.97 -31.17 10.56
N GLU A 418 -10.86 -31.31 9.80
CA GLU A 418 -10.24 -32.62 9.58
C GLU A 418 -9.75 -33.32 10.88
N ARG A 419 -9.57 -32.56 11.97
CA ARG A 419 -9.15 -33.12 13.25
C ARG A 419 -10.35 -33.51 14.09
N LEU A 420 -11.35 -32.61 14.23
CA LEU A 420 -12.49 -32.85 15.08
C LEU A 420 -13.48 -33.85 14.45
N LEU A 421 -13.69 -33.82 13.14
CA LEU A 421 -14.62 -34.72 12.45
C LEU A 421 -14.19 -36.20 12.49
N GLN A 422 -12.89 -36.47 12.59
CA GLN A 422 -12.40 -37.85 12.76
C GLN A 422 -12.83 -38.49 14.09
N LYS A 423 -13.11 -37.65 15.10
CA LYS A 423 -13.47 -38.06 16.46
C LYS A 423 -14.95 -37.85 16.79
N ALA A 424 -15.62 -37.01 15.97
CA ALA A 424 -17.03 -36.71 16.16
C ALA A 424 -17.93 -37.86 15.66
N THR A 425 -18.85 -38.29 16.47
CA THR A 425 -19.85 -39.33 16.16
C THR A 425 -21.26 -38.76 16.12
N HIS A 426 -21.49 -37.68 16.84
CA HIS A 426 -22.79 -37.03 16.99
C HIS A 426 -22.67 -35.51 16.79
N TYR A 427 -23.80 -34.86 16.61
CA TYR A 427 -23.89 -33.42 16.60
C TYR A 427 -25.07 -32.89 17.42
N LEU A 428 -24.94 -31.66 17.91
CA LEU A 428 -25.98 -30.95 18.62
C LEU A 428 -26.93 -30.29 17.60
N SER A 429 -28.16 -30.76 17.52
CA SER A 429 -29.19 -30.18 16.64
C SER A 429 -29.77 -28.90 17.25
N VAL A 430 -30.40 -28.09 16.42
CA VAL A 430 -31.03 -26.81 16.82
C VAL A 430 -32.14 -26.95 17.85
N ASP A 431 -32.76 -28.12 17.96
CA ASP A 431 -33.75 -28.45 18.99
C ASP A 431 -33.14 -28.93 20.33
N GLY A 432 -31.80 -28.87 20.43
CA GLY A 432 -31.05 -29.29 21.63
C GLY A 432 -30.81 -30.79 21.75
N GLN A 433 -31.23 -31.60 20.75
CA GLN A 433 -31.02 -33.06 20.80
C GLN A 433 -29.69 -33.45 20.14
N ILE A 434 -29.07 -34.50 20.69
CA ILE A 434 -27.86 -35.09 20.12
C ILE A 434 -28.29 -36.11 19.05
N ARG A 435 -27.78 -35.98 17.83
CA ARG A 435 -28.10 -36.82 16.66
C ARG A 435 -26.83 -37.40 16.04
N PRO A 436 -26.91 -38.55 15.35
CA PRO A 436 -25.78 -39.12 14.62
C PRO A 436 -25.28 -38.18 13.54
N LEU A 437 -23.97 -38.05 13.40
CA LEU A 437 -23.31 -37.15 12.45
C LEU A 437 -23.20 -37.79 11.05
N ASP A 438 -23.64 -37.06 10.01
CA ASP A 438 -23.37 -37.40 8.62
C ASP A 438 -22.18 -36.53 8.12
N THR A 439 -21.00 -37.14 8.09
CA THR A 439 -19.75 -36.45 7.71
C THR A 439 -19.65 -36.21 6.21
N ILE A 440 -20.39 -36.91 5.34
CA ILE A 440 -20.26 -36.77 3.87
C ILE A 440 -20.77 -35.40 3.43
N ARG A 441 -22.02 -35.07 3.76
CA ARG A 441 -22.61 -33.76 3.44
C ARG A 441 -21.85 -32.61 4.06
N LEU A 442 -21.36 -32.82 5.27
CA LEU A 442 -20.61 -31.79 5.99
C LEU A 442 -19.28 -31.50 5.29
N ASN A 443 -18.56 -32.53 4.84
CA ASN A 443 -17.31 -32.33 4.07
C ASN A 443 -17.55 -31.62 2.74
N GLU A 444 -18.62 -31.97 2.00
CA GLU A 444 -18.98 -31.25 0.78
C GLU A 444 -19.19 -29.73 1.02
N LYS A 445 -19.84 -29.37 2.13
CA LYS A 445 -20.04 -27.96 2.51
C LYS A 445 -18.71 -27.30 2.87
N ILE A 446 -17.85 -27.98 3.62
CA ILE A 446 -16.51 -27.49 3.99
C ILE A 446 -15.69 -27.24 2.72
N ASP A 447 -15.66 -28.17 1.78
CA ASP A 447 -14.92 -28.02 0.51
C ASP A 447 -15.45 -26.84 -0.32
N GLN A 448 -16.77 -26.64 -0.37
CA GLN A 448 -17.39 -25.48 -1.02
C GLN A 448 -16.97 -24.15 -0.36
N LEU A 449 -16.88 -24.11 0.97
CA LEU A 449 -16.44 -22.91 1.68
C LEU A 449 -14.93 -22.67 1.49
N ALA A 450 -14.13 -23.72 1.52
CA ALA A 450 -12.70 -23.64 1.24
C ALA A 450 -12.41 -23.14 -0.18
N SER A 451 -13.20 -23.58 -1.19
CA SER A 451 -13.06 -23.07 -2.57
C SER A 451 -13.40 -21.59 -2.71
N LYS A 452 -14.13 -21.02 -1.74
CA LYS A 452 -14.40 -19.57 -1.63
C LYS A 452 -13.41 -18.82 -0.74
N ALA A 453 -12.24 -19.45 -0.49
CA ALA A 453 -11.18 -18.88 0.37
C ALA A 453 -11.62 -18.63 1.83
N MET A 454 -12.59 -19.37 2.33
CA MET A 454 -13.01 -19.30 3.72
C MET A 454 -12.25 -20.32 4.57
N ARG A 455 -11.72 -19.87 5.71
CA ARG A 455 -11.17 -20.74 6.72
C ARG A 455 -12.31 -21.32 7.56
N VAL A 456 -12.46 -22.64 7.57
CA VAL A 456 -13.49 -23.29 8.37
C VAL A 456 -12.91 -23.78 9.69
N LEU A 457 -13.58 -23.47 10.79
CA LEU A 457 -13.29 -24.00 12.13
C LEU A 457 -14.49 -24.76 12.67
N SER A 458 -14.23 -25.89 13.32
CA SER A 458 -15.23 -26.71 14.00
C SER A 458 -15.17 -26.55 15.51
N PHE A 459 -16.32 -26.68 16.13
CA PHE A 459 -16.52 -26.64 17.58
C PHE A 459 -17.22 -27.91 18.03
N GLY A 460 -16.75 -28.49 19.14
CA GLY A 460 -17.34 -29.68 19.71
C GLY A 460 -17.06 -29.77 21.20
N TYR A 461 -17.70 -30.75 21.86
CA TYR A 461 -17.43 -31.08 23.25
C TYR A 461 -17.46 -32.58 23.50
N SER A 462 -16.78 -32.98 24.58
CA SER A 462 -16.84 -34.33 25.17
C SER A 462 -17.21 -34.22 26.64
N ASP A 463 -17.98 -35.17 27.17
CA ASP A 463 -18.33 -35.25 28.61
C ASP A 463 -17.21 -35.89 29.43
N HIS A 464 -15.96 -35.92 28.91
CA HIS A 464 -14.77 -36.42 29.59
C HIS A 464 -13.83 -35.28 29.99
N PRO A 465 -13.05 -35.43 31.07
CA PRO A 465 -12.00 -34.52 31.44
C PRO A 465 -10.96 -34.38 30.32
N MET A 466 -10.30 -33.22 30.26
CA MET A 466 -9.27 -32.92 29.26
C MET A 466 -8.04 -33.81 29.43
N GLU A 467 -7.57 -34.40 28.34
CA GLU A 467 -6.26 -35.01 28.21
C GLU A 467 -5.44 -34.19 27.24
N GLU A 468 -4.17 -33.91 27.58
CA GLU A 468 -3.30 -33.02 26.77
C GLU A 468 -2.99 -33.66 25.41
N ASP A 469 -3.08 -32.87 24.34
CA ASP A 469 -2.85 -33.27 22.94
C ASP A 469 -3.79 -34.36 22.40
N VAL A 470 -4.87 -34.69 23.10
CA VAL A 470 -5.82 -35.73 22.71
C VAL A 470 -7.21 -35.12 22.46
N ILE A 471 -7.84 -35.53 21.37
CA ILE A 471 -9.27 -35.32 21.13
C ILE A 471 -9.97 -36.64 21.45
N GLU A 472 -10.87 -36.62 22.42
CA GLU A 472 -11.63 -37.80 22.84
C GLU A 472 -12.52 -38.33 21.73
N ASP A 473 -12.65 -39.67 21.66
CA ASP A 473 -13.59 -40.35 20.78
C ASP A 473 -15.04 -40.11 21.22
N GLY A 474 -15.95 -40.02 20.26
CA GLY A 474 -17.36 -39.79 20.58
C GLY A 474 -17.73 -38.32 20.77
N LEU A 475 -16.87 -37.40 20.30
CA LEU A 475 -17.11 -35.96 20.34
C LEU A 475 -18.49 -35.61 19.76
N VAL A 476 -19.19 -34.67 20.44
CA VAL A 476 -20.43 -34.07 19.98
C VAL A 476 -20.09 -32.76 19.30
N LEU A 477 -20.36 -32.65 17.99
CA LEU A 477 -20.10 -31.43 17.21
C LEU A 477 -21.18 -30.38 17.50
N ILE A 478 -20.80 -29.15 17.84
CA ILE A 478 -21.72 -28.01 18.07
C ILE A 478 -22.09 -27.37 16.75
N GLY A 479 -21.08 -27.15 15.89
CA GLY A 479 -21.21 -26.50 14.62
C GLY A 479 -19.86 -26.02 14.07
N LEU A 480 -19.90 -25.30 12.98
CA LEU A 480 -18.72 -24.80 12.29
C LEU A 480 -18.89 -23.31 11.96
N THR A 481 -17.77 -22.58 11.94
CA THR A 481 -17.71 -21.21 11.46
C THR A 481 -16.88 -21.15 10.18
N ALA A 482 -17.32 -20.33 9.22
CA ALA A 482 -16.52 -19.93 8.07
C ALA A 482 -16.00 -18.50 8.32
N ILE A 483 -14.70 -18.33 8.23
CA ILE A 483 -13.99 -17.09 8.57
C ILE A 483 -13.19 -16.65 7.37
N ARG A 484 -13.29 -15.38 6.99
CA ARG A 484 -12.42 -14.76 5.99
C ARG A 484 -12.33 -13.24 6.21
N ASP A 485 -11.38 -12.61 5.56
CA ASP A 485 -11.36 -11.16 5.33
C ASP A 485 -12.33 -10.86 4.18
N ASP A 486 -13.52 -10.33 4.51
CA ASP A 486 -14.62 -10.19 3.55
C ASP A 486 -14.49 -8.94 2.68
N VAL A 487 -15.03 -9.03 1.47
CA VAL A 487 -15.07 -7.90 0.52
C VAL A 487 -15.89 -6.76 1.11
N ARG A 488 -15.38 -5.53 1.03
CA ARG A 488 -16.15 -4.35 1.46
C ARG A 488 -17.45 -4.24 0.68
N PRO A 489 -18.57 -3.89 1.31
CA PRO A 489 -19.86 -3.76 0.63
C PRO A 489 -19.83 -2.82 -0.59
N GLU A 490 -19.03 -1.74 -0.49
CA GLU A 490 -18.88 -0.72 -1.54
C GLU A 490 -17.91 -1.15 -2.66
N ALA A 491 -17.00 -2.09 -2.42
CA ALA A 491 -15.92 -2.42 -3.34
C ALA A 491 -16.42 -2.89 -4.71
N ARG A 492 -17.44 -3.75 -4.73
CA ARG A 492 -18.02 -4.25 -5.99
C ARG A 492 -18.60 -3.12 -6.85
N THR A 493 -19.28 -2.17 -6.23
CA THR A 493 -19.86 -1.02 -6.95
C THR A 493 -18.77 -0.09 -7.43
N ALA A 494 -17.79 0.22 -6.58
CA ALA A 494 -16.66 1.08 -6.94
C ALA A 494 -15.81 0.49 -8.07
N ILE A 495 -15.50 -0.81 -8.02
CA ILE A 495 -14.75 -1.51 -9.08
C ILE A 495 -15.50 -1.41 -10.40
N ARG A 496 -16.82 -1.67 -10.40
CA ARG A 496 -17.63 -1.56 -11.60
C ARG A 496 -17.63 -0.14 -12.18
N GLU A 497 -17.80 0.88 -11.35
CA GLU A 497 -17.78 2.29 -11.78
C GLU A 497 -16.42 2.67 -12.40
N VAL A 498 -15.33 2.23 -11.82
CA VAL A 498 -13.97 2.45 -12.35
C VAL A 498 -13.78 1.73 -13.69
N GLN A 499 -14.28 0.50 -13.84
CA GLN A 499 -14.23 -0.26 -15.10
C GLN A 499 -15.12 0.38 -16.18
N GLU A 500 -16.31 0.84 -15.83
CA GLU A 500 -17.22 1.58 -16.75
C GLU A 500 -16.61 2.91 -17.21
N ALA A 501 -15.75 3.53 -16.41
CA ALA A 501 -14.93 4.69 -16.81
C ALA A 501 -13.79 4.33 -17.79
N GLY A 502 -13.62 3.06 -18.14
CA GLY A 502 -12.58 2.58 -19.06
C GLY A 502 -11.23 2.30 -18.39
N ILE A 503 -11.17 2.25 -17.07
CA ILE A 503 -9.95 2.00 -16.30
C ILE A 503 -9.86 0.49 -15.99
N GLN A 504 -8.77 -0.14 -16.36
CA GLN A 504 -8.52 -1.53 -16.00
C GLN A 504 -8.17 -1.61 -14.49
N VAL A 505 -8.83 -2.49 -13.74
CA VAL A 505 -8.50 -2.75 -12.33
C VAL A 505 -7.81 -4.10 -12.22
N VAL A 506 -6.67 -4.13 -11.52
CA VAL A 506 -5.86 -5.33 -11.27
C VAL A 506 -5.58 -5.44 -9.79
N MET A 507 -5.97 -6.56 -9.17
CA MET A 507 -5.65 -6.83 -7.77
C MET A 507 -4.24 -7.40 -7.64
N ILE A 508 -3.43 -6.85 -6.72
CA ILE A 508 -2.09 -7.34 -6.39
C ILE A 508 -2.02 -7.61 -4.89
N THR A 509 -1.73 -8.87 -4.51
CA THR A 509 -1.77 -9.30 -3.11
C THR A 509 -0.70 -10.34 -2.78
N GLY A 510 -0.28 -10.40 -1.52
CA GLY A 510 0.58 -11.46 -0.97
C GLY A 510 -0.12 -12.80 -0.76
N ASP A 511 -1.45 -12.85 -0.83
CA ASP A 511 -2.26 -14.07 -0.66
C ASP A 511 -1.98 -15.17 -1.69
N ARG A 512 -2.42 -16.39 -1.37
CA ARG A 512 -2.42 -17.52 -2.31
C ARG A 512 -3.34 -17.25 -3.50
N LEU A 513 -3.01 -17.85 -4.65
CA LEU A 513 -3.74 -17.63 -5.89
C LEU A 513 -5.23 -17.98 -5.77
N GLU A 514 -5.54 -19.08 -5.11
CA GLU A 514 -6.91 -19.56 -4.93
C GLU A 514 -7.75 -18.56 -4.12
N THR A 515 -7.17 -18.03 -3.03
CA THR A 515 -7.78 -17.01 -2.18
C THR A 515 -7.99 -15.71 -2.95
N ALA A 516 -6.95 -15.25 -3.63
CA ALA A 516 -6.99 -14.02 -4.41
C ALA A 516 -8.01 -14.08 -5.56
N ALA A 517 -8.05 -15.20 -6.28
CA ALA A 517 -9.00 -15.41 -7.37
C ALA A 517 -10.46 -15.45 -6.87
N ALA A 518 -10.72 -16.11 -5.73
CA ALA A 518 -12.05 -16.16 -5.14
C ALA A 518 -12.54 -14.76 -4.71
N ILE A 519 -11.69 -13.98 -4.03
CA ILE A 519 -11.99 -12.59 -3.63
C ILE A 519 -12.20 -11.70 -4.88
N ALA A 520 -11.37 -11.87 -5.91
CA ALA A 520 -11.48 -11.10 -7.16
C ALA A 520 -12.79 -11.40 -7.91
N ALA A 521 -13.22 -12.65 -7.90
CA ALA A 521 -14.53 -13.04 -8.47
C ALA A 521 -15.69 -12.44 -7.65
N ASP A 522 -15.62 -12.50 -6.32
CA ASP A 522 -16.63 -11.90 -5.44
C ASP A 522 -16.68 -10.36 -5.59
N ALA A 523 -15.54 -9.71 -5.80
CA ALA A 523 -15.44 -8.27 -6.04
C ALA A 523 -15.84 -7.85 -7.48
N GLY A 524 -16.02 -8.81 -8.40
CA GLY A 524 -16.37 -8.53 -9.79
C GLY A 524 -15.19 -8.15 -10.70
N LEU A 525 -13.96 -8.48 -10.29
CA LEU A 525 -12.75 -8.27 -11.10
C LEU A 525 -12.57 -9.39 -12.13
N VAL A 526 -12.82 -10.64 -11.74
CA VAL A 526 -12.75 -11.81 -12.61
C VAL A 526 -14.16 -12.12 -13.08
N THR A 527 -14.43 -11.97 -14.36
CA THR A 527 -15.77 -12.11 -14.98
C THR A 527 -15.79 -13.03 -16.19
N SER A 528 -14.62 -13.40 -16.72
CA SER A 528 -14.46 -14.19 -17.94
C SER A 528 -13.38 -15.26 -17.77
N GLU A 529 -13.50 -16.36 -18.51
CA GLU A 529 -12.45 -17.39 -18.62
C GLU A 529 -11.17 -16.86 -19.30
N GLU A 530 -11.25 -15.73 -20.00
CA GLU A 530 -10.10 -15.08 -20.60
C GLU A 530 -9.29 -14.24 -19.61
N ASP A 531 -9.84 -13.93 -18.44
CA ASP A 531 -9.18 -13.18 -17.38
C ASP A 531 -8.03 -14.01 -16.79
N ILE A 532 -6.88 -13.36 -16.63
CA ILE A 532 -5.65 -14.03 -16.20
C ILE A 532 -5.39 -13.72 -14.72
N CYS A 533 -5.23 -14.79 -13.93
CA CYS A 533 -4.73 -14.74 -12.56
C CYS A 533 -3.35 -15.40 -12.54
N LEU A 534 -2.34 -14.68 -12.04
CA LEU A 534 -0.94 -15.10 -12.02
C LEU A 534 -0.38 -15.11 -10.60
N THR A 535 0.58 -15.98 -10.36
CA THR A 535 1.46 -15.88 -9.18
C THR A 535 2.67 -14.99 -9.47
N SER A 536 3.32 -14.46 -8.41
CA SER A 536 4.61 -13.76 -8.51
C SER A 536 5.66 -14.59 -9.26
N SER A 537 5.73 -15.90 -8.99
CA SER A 537 6.68 -16.81 -9.65
C SER A 537 6.43 -16.89 -11.16
N GLU A 538 5.18 -17.03 -11.59
CA GLU A 538 4.82 -17.03 -13.02
C GLU A 538 5.12 -15.69 -13.67
N LEU A 539 4.77 -14.58 -13.01
CA LEU A 539 5.08 -13.23 -13.47
C LEU A 539 6.59 -13.03 -13.67
N ASN A 540 7.41 -13.48 -12.71
CA ASN A 540 8.85 -13.32 -12.73
C ASN A 540 9.54 -14.26 -13.75
N SER A 541 8.89 -15.36 -14.13
CA SER A 541 9.37 -16.22 -15.23
C SER A 541 9.18 -15.61 -16.63
N MET A 542 8.34 -14.55 -16.75
CA MET A 542 8.02 -13.90 -18.01
C MET A 542 8.94 -12.70 -18.27
N SER A 543 9.32 -12.50 -19.54
CA SER A 543 9.93 -11.25 -19.97
C SER A 543 8.93 -10.09 -19.93
N ASP A 544 9.42 -8.86 -19.78
CA ASP A 544 8.56 -7.66 -19.78
C ASP A 544 7.72 -7.54 -21.06
N ASP A 545 8.27 -7.92 -22.22
CA ASP A 545 7.52 -7.93 -23.49
C ASP A 545 6.35 -8.92 -23.46
N ARG A 546 6.52 -10.08 -22.82
CA ARG A 546 5.44 -11.04 -22.68
C ARG A 546 4.36 -10.52 -21.75
N VAL A 547 4.75 -9.88 -20.64
CA VAL A 547 3.79 -9.24 -19.71
C VAL A 547 3.01 -8.15 -20.43
N LYS A 548 3.66 -7.29 -21.23
CA LYS A 548 2.99 -6.25 -22.04
C LYS A 548 1.91 -6.81 -22.95
N GLN A 549 2.15 -7.97 -23.57
CA GLN A 549 1.20 -8.63 -24.47
C GLN A 549 -0.07 -9.13 -23.79
N ILE A 550 0.02 -9.56 -22.53
CA ILE A 550 -1.12 -10.12 -21.78
C ILE A 550 -1.73 -9.12 -20.78
N LEU A 551 -1.15 -7.93 -20.63
CA LEU A 551 -1.51 -6.94 -19.62
C LEU A 551 -3.00 -6.65 -19.55
N SER A 552 -3.66 -6.49 -20.70
CA SER A 552 -5.09 -6.17 -20.78
C SER A 552 -6.01 -7.25 -20.21
N ARG A 553 -5.50 -8.48 -20.04
CA ARG A 553 -6.24 -9.64 -19.53
C ARG A 553 -5.90 -9.96 -18.08
N ILE A 554 -4.81 -9.40 -17.52
CA ILE A 554 -4.41 -9.63 -16.13
C ILE A 554 -5.43 -8.98 -15.20
N ARG A 555 -5.96 -9.75 -14.23
CA ARG A 555 -6.89 -9.29 -13.19
C ARG A 555 -6.34 -9.49 -11.79
N VAL A 556 -5.51 -10.52 -11.58
CA VAL A 556 -4.96 -10.85 -10.27
C VAL A 556 -3.48 -11.19 -10.38
N ILE A 557 -2.69 -10.65 -9.47
CA ILE A 557 -1.30 -11.07 -9.21
C ILE A 557 -1.21 -11.47 -7.74
N ALA A 558 -1.04 -12.76 -7.50
CA ALA A 558 -1.02 -13.39 -6.18
C ALA A 558 0.42 -13.66 -5.72
N ARG A 559 0.65 -13.85 -4.42
CA ARG A 559 2.00 -14.03 -3.82
C ARG A 559 2.96 -12.89 -4.21
N ALA A 560 2.42 -11.71 -4.49
CA ALA A 560 3.16 -10.57 -4.98
C ALA A 560 4.08 -9.99 -3.90
N LEU A 561 5.28 -9.63 -4.32
CA LEU A 561 6.24 -8.86 -3.53
C LEU A 561 6.08 -7.36 -3.82
N PRO A 562 6.55 -6.48 -2.94
CA PRO A 562 6.64 -5.06 -3.22
C PRO A 562 7.38 -4.73 -4.53
N THR A 563 8.41 -5.51 -4.86
CA THR A 563 9.16 -5.39 -6.11
C THR A 563 8.33 -5.73 -7.36
N ASP A 564 7.39 -6.69 -7.25
CA ASP A 564 6.47 -7.02 -8.33
C ASP A 564 5.50 -5.85 -8.59
N LYS A 565 5.00 -5.22 -7.52
CA LYS A 565 4.16 -4.03 -7.59
C LYS A 565 4.88 -2.91 -8.36
N SER A 566 6.12 -2.60 -7.98
CA SER A 566 6.95 -1.59 -8.67
C SER A 566 7.26 -1.98 -10.12
N ARG A 567 7.52 -3.27 -10.42
CA ARG A 567 7.77 -3.78 -11.77
C ARG A 567 6.55 -3.58 -12.67
N MET A 568 5.35 -3.91 -12.20
CA MET A 568 4.12 -3.75 -12.97
C MET A 568 3.83 -2.28 -13.29
N VAL A 569 4.01 -1.38 -12.32
CA VAL A 569 3.89 0.07 -12.54
C VAL A 569 4.85 0.50 -13.65
N ARG A 570 6.13 0.12 -13.59
CA ARG A 570 7.13 0.46 -14.61
C ARG A 570 6.74 -0.05 -16.01
N ILE A 571 6.32 -1.31 -16.13
CA ILE A 571 5.91 -1.90 -17.42
C ILE A 571 4.75 -1.12 -18.04
N CYS A 572 3.77 -0.70 -17.24
CA CYS A 572 2.64 0.10 -17.72
C CYS A 572 3.07 1.50 -18.17
N GLN A 573 3.96 2.15 -17.42
CA GLN A 573 4.51 3.47 -17.79
C GLN A 573 5.33 3.42 -19.09
N GLU A 574 6.07 2.33 -19.34
CA GLU A 574 6.77 2.10 -20.62
C GLU A 574 5.81 1.99 -21.82
N LEU A 575 4.54 1.61 -21.58
CA LEU A 575 3.47 1.62 -22.58
C LEU A 575 2.74 2.98 -22.66
N ASN A 576 3.23 4.01 -21.97
CA ASN A 576 2.60 5.32 -21.82
C ASN A 576 1.19 5.27 -21.21
N LEU A 577 0.93 4.28 -20.36
CA LEU A 577 -0.30 4.21 -19.57
C LEU A 577 -0.15 5.03 -18.29
N VAL A 578 -1.19 5.75 -17.91
CA VAL A 578 -1.28 6.44 -16.62
C VAL A 578 -1.70 5.44 -15.57
N VAL A 579 -0.87 5.26 -14.55
CA VAL A 579 -0.98 4.19 -13.55
C VAL A 579 -1.40 4.74 -12.20
N GLY A 580 -2.47 4.18 -11.64
CA GLY A 580 -2.85 4.35 -10.24
C GLY A 580 -2.42 3.14 -9.40
N MET A 581 -2.08 3.38 -8.14
CA MET A 581 -1.80 2.32 -7.17
C MET A 581 -2.52 2.63 -5.86
N THR A 582 -3.25 1.66 -5.30
CA THR A 582 -3.77 1.74 -3.93
C THR A 582 -2.94 0.90 -2.99
N GLY A 583 -2.89 1.27 -1.72
CA GLY A 583 -2.24 0.48 -0.68
C GLY A 583 -2.56 1.03 0.71
N ASP A 584 -2.41 0.20 1.74
CA ASP A 584 -2.70 0.53 3.13
C ASP A 584 -1.47 0.40 4.05
N GLY A 585 -0.36 -0.14 3.56
CA GLY A 585 0.82 -0.45 4.35
C GLY A 585 2.14 0.10 3.80
N VAL A 586 3.16 -0.02 4.64
CA VAL A 586 4.54 0.38 4.32
C VAL A 586 5.10 -0.39 3.12
N ASN A 587 4.68 -1.66 2.95
CA ASN A 587 5.05 -2.54 1.84
C ASN A 587 4.64 -1.99 0.47
N ASP A 588 3.59 -1.16 0.39
CA ASP A 588 3.10 -0.56 -0.85
C ASP A 588 3.80 0.75 -1.21
N SER A 589 4.50 1.36 -0.26
CA SER A 589 5.09 2.70 -0.40
C SER A 589 5.97 2.86 -1.65
N PRO A 590 6.83 1.90 -2.06
CA PRO A 590 7.62 2.05 -3.28
C PRO A 590 6.75 2.11 -4.55
N ALA A 591 5.72 1.25 -4.63
CA ALA A 591 4.81 1.21 -5.77
C ALA A 591 3.87 2.44 -5.80
N LEU A 592 3.36 2.87 -4.64
CA LEU A 592 2.56 4.10 -4.49
C LEU A 592 3.34 5.32 -4.95
N LYS A 593 4.64 5.40 -4.61
CA LYS A 593 5.50 6.50 -5.01
C LYS A 593 5.85 6.46 -6.50
N ARG A 594 6.06 5.28 -7.06
CA ARG A 594 6.40 5.10 -8.47
C ARG A 594 5.21 5.33 -9.40
N ALA A 595 3.99 5.03 -8.96
CA ALA A 595 2.78 5.25 -9.73
C ALA A 595 2.58 6.74 -10.06
N ASP A 596 1.89 7.03 -11.17
CA ASP A 596 1.55 8.40 -11.55
C ASP A 596 0.61 9.04 -10.50
N VAL A 597 -0.23 8.22 -9.86
CA VAL A 597 -1.00 8.60 -8.66
C VAL A 597 -1.09 7.45 -7.67
N GLY A 598 -0.73 7.71 -6.41
CA GLY A 598 -0.87 6.78 -5.29
C GLY A 598 -2.04 7.14 -4.40
N PHE A 599 -2.83 6.13 -4.01
CA PHE A 599 -3.97 6.25 -3.10
C PHE A 599 -3.67 5.47 -1.82
N ALA A 600 -3.34 6.17 -0.74
CA ALA A 600 -3.16 5.55 0.57
C ALA A 600 -4.51 5.45 1.29
N MET A 601 -4.82 4.27 1.84
CA MET A 601 -6.06 4.06 2.59
C MET A 601 -5.96 4.70 3.97
N GLY A 602 -7.05 5.35 4.42
CA GLY A 602 -7.07 6.05 5.71
C GLY A 602 -7.04 5.11 6.93
N SER A 603 -7.31 3.83 6.73
CA SER A 603 -7.17 2.77 7.74
C SER A 603 -5.80 2.11 7.75
N GLY A 604 -4.88 2.53 6.86
CA GLY A 604 -3.54 1.96 6.75
C GLY A 604 -2.58 2.35 7.89
N THR A 605 -1.45 1.64 7.96
CA THR A 605 -0.39 1.80 8.98
C THR A 605 0.55 2.96 8.67
#